data_64fc740ab21c829aa0eb2ab1634cf3af
#
_entry.id   64fc740ab21c829aa0eb2ab1634cf3af
#
_cell.length_a   1.000
_cell.length_b   1.000
_cell.length_c   1.000
_cell.angle_alpha   90.00
_cell.angle_beta   90.00
_cell.angle_gamma   90.00
#
_symmetry.space_group_name_H-M   'P 1'
#
loop_
_entity.id
_entity.type
_entity.pdbx_description
1 polymer ?
#
loop_
_entity_poly.entity_id
_entity_poly.type
_entity_poly.pdbx_seq_one_letter_code
_entity_poly.pdbx_strand_id
1 'polypeptide(L)'
;MNPSKRREKAKNRKESGRFAQLPHVVLNSPDYVGLSYKSKALLVDLVHQYNGKNNGDLTAALGTLKARGWKRSATLTNAVKELMKAHLIIRTREGKFQNPHSRCALYAMTWRKIDECEDKDLEIRPTATAPRKFSLEKQSKHPLLKA
;
A
#
# COMPACT_ATOMS: atom_id res chain seq x y z
N MET A 1 11.57 -27.66 15.97
CA MET A 1 11.42 -26.19 15.91
C MET A 1 12.04 -25.69 14.62
N ASN A 2 11.32 -24.86 13.88
CA ASN A 2 11.80 -24.24 12.65
C ASN A 2 13.07 -23.42 12.93
N PRO A 3 14.17 -23.57 12.13
CA PRO A 3 15.41 -22.82 12.35
C PRO A 3 15.23 -21.30 12.39
N SER A 4 14.28 -20.74 11.62
CA SER A 4 13.98 -19.30 11.66
C SER A 4 13.42 -18.86 13.02
N LYS A 5 12.49 -19.60 13.58
CA LYS A 5 11.91 -19.34 14.91
C LYS A 5 12.95 -19.43 16.03
N ARG A 6 13.89 -20.35 15.90
CA ARG A 6 15.00 -20.48 16.86
C ARG A 6 15.93 -19.27 16.82
N ARG A 7 16.23 -18.75 15.62
CA ARG A 7 17.05 -17.55 15.41
C ARG A 7 16.39 -16.30 16.01
N GLU A 8 15.08 -16.13 15.78
CA GLU A 8 14.31 -15.01 16.33
C GLU A 8 14.32 -15.02 17.85
N LYS A 9 14.06 -16.18 18.46
CA LYS A 9 14.05 -16.35 19.91
C LYS A 9 15.44 -16.07 20.53
N ALA A 10 16.51 -16.58 19.89
CA ALA A 10 17.88 -16.40 20.39
C ALA A 10 18.34 -14.94 20.33
N LYS A 11 17.81 -14.14 19.39
CA LYS A 11 18.14 -12.71 19.23
C LYS A 11 17.15 -11.77 19.88
N ASN A 12 16.15 -12.29 20.56
CA ASN A 12 15.06 -11.51 21.19
C ASN A 12 14.42 -10.49 20.24
N ARG A 13 14.23 -10.90 18.98
CA ARG A 13 13.71 -10.03 17.90
C ARG A 13 12.29 -10.37 17.47
N LYS A 14 11.60 -11.22 18.22
CA LYS A 14 10.25 -11.63 17.84
C LYS A 14 9.23 -10.70 18.46
N GLU A 15 8.63 -9.88 17.62
CA GLU A 15 7.40 -9.20 17.96
C GLU A 15 6.21 -10.14 17.78
N SER A 16 5.21 -10.01 18.64
CA SER A 16 3.97 -10.76 18.50
C SER A 16 3.04 -10.11 17.50
N GLY A 17 2.27 -10.94 16.76
CA GLY A 17 1.24 -10.48 15.87
C GLY A 17 1.70 -10.27 14.43
N ARG A 18 0.83 -9.60 13.69
CA ARG A 18 1.04 -9.32 12.26
C ARG A 18 1.91 -8.08 12.08
N PHE A 19 2.58 -8.01 10.96
CA PHE A 19 3.38 -6.84 10.59
C PHE A 19 3.08 -6.41 9.16
N ALA A 20 3.22 -5.12 8.90
CA ALA A 20 3.12 -4.55 7.56
C ALA A 20 4.45 -4.72 6.83
N GLN A 21 4.41 -5.17 5.57
CA GLN A 21 5.61 -5.36 4.76
C GLN A 21 5.78 -4.20 3.77
N LEU A 22 6.90 -3.52 3.89
CA LEU A 22 7.35 -2.53 2.91
C LEU A 22 8.68 -3.04 2.33
N PRO A 23 8.67 -3.60 1.11
CA PRO A 23 9.89 -4.15 0.52
C PRO A 23 10.97 -3.09 0.31
N HIS A 24 12.21 -3.43 0.58
CA HIS A 24 13.34 -2.52 0.34
C HIS A 24 13.36 -2.00 -1.09
N VAL A 25 13.04 -2.85 -2.07
CA VAL A 25 13.03 -2.48 -3.49
C VAL A 25 12.02 -1.36 -3.79
N VAL A 26 10.90 -1.31 -3.07
CA VAL A 26 9.93 -0.22 -3.17
C VAL A 26 10.45 1.03 -2.49
N LEU A 27 10.95 0.90 -1.26
CA LEU A 27 11.48 2.02 -0.47
C LEU A 27 12.71 2.67 -1.12
N ASN A 28 13.48 1.90 -1.88
CA ASN A 28 14.66 2.37 -2.59
C ASN A 28 14.33 2.93 -3.98
N SER A 29 13.09 2.84 -4.43
CA SER A 29 12.71 3.37 -5.74
C SER A 29 12.73 4.90 -5.75
N PRO A 30 13.15 5.53 -6.86
CA PRO A 30 13.09 6.99 -6.98
C PRO A 30 11.67 7.54 -6.77
N ASP A 31 10.67 6.80 -7.18
CA ASP A 31 9.28 7.21 -7.04
C ASP A 31 8.86 7.32 -5.57
N TYR A 32 9.30 6.39 -4.73
CA TYR A 32 9.04 6.47 -3.29
C TYR A 32 9.86 7.58 -2.62
N VAL A 33 11.16 7.63 -2.94
CA VAL A 33 12.07 8.62 -2.33
C VAL A 33 11.62 10.05 -2.60
N GLY A 34 11.06 10.31 -3.78
CA GLY A 34 10.57 11.63 -4.20
C GLY A 34 9.21 12.02 -3.62
N LEU A 35 8.53 11.16 -2.89
CA LEU A 35 7.22 11.47 -2.32
C LEU A 35 7.30 12.50 -1.19
N SER A 36 6.23 13.28 -1.02
CA SER A 36 6.02 14.06 0.21
C SER A 36 5.87 13.13 1.42
N TYR A 37 6.12 13.66 2.61
CA TYR A 37 5.95 12.88 3.85
C TYR A 37 4.51 12.42 4.05
N LYS A 38 3.51 13.24 3.66
CA LYS A 38 2.09 12.86 3.74
C LYS A 38 1.77 11.66 2.85
N SER A 39 2.30 11.63 1.64
CA SER A 39 2.10 10.50 0.73
C SER A 39 2.81 9.24 1.24
N LYS A 40 4.00 9.37 1.80
CA LYS A 40 4.68 8.25 2.46
C LYS A 40 3.86 7.70 3.64
N ALA A 41 3.29 8.58 4.46
CA ALA A 41 2.43 8.20 5.58
C ALA A 41 1.17 7.48 5.10
N LEU A 42 0.53 7.99 4.03
CA LEU A 42 -0.64 7.32 3.46
C LEU A 42 -0.29 5.93 2.92
N LEU A 43 0.86 5.80 2.26
CA LEU A 43 1.29 4.48 1.76
C LEU A 43 1.41 3.47 2.90
N VAL A 44 1.98 3.87 4.04
CA VAL A 44 2.07 3.02 5.24
C VAL A 44 0.67 2.63 5.73
N ASP A 45 -0.26 3.58 5.79
CA ASP A 45 -1.63 3.30 6.24
C ASP A 45 -2.39 2.39 5.27
N LEU A 46 -2.13 2.48 3.97
CA LEU A 46 -2.69 1.56 2.99
C LEU A 46 -2.10 0.15 3.15
N VAL A 47 -0.80 0.04 3.30
CA VAL A 47 -0.13 -1.25 3.54
C VAL A 47 -0.62 -1.89 4.85
N HIS A 48 -0.90 -1.09 5.86
CA HIS A 48 -1.46 -1.56 7.12
C HIS A 48 -2.83 -2.26 6.95
N GLN A 49 -3.63 -1.84 5.98
CA GLN A 49 -4.93 -2.47 5.69
C GLN A 49 -4.80 -3.83 5.00
N TYR A 50 -3.65 -4.10 4.38
CA TYR A 50 -3.46 -5.34 3.62
C TYR A 50 -3.35 -6.55 4.53
N ASN A 51 -4.18 -7.56 4.29
CA ASN A 51 -4.26 -8.79 5.11
C ASN A 51 -3.75 -10.05 4.38
N GLY A 52 -3.17 -9.90 3.18
CA GLY A 52 -2.71 -11.01 2.35
C GLY A 52 -3.69 -11.43 1.25
N LYS A 53 -4.94 -10.95 1.28
CA LYS A 53 -6.02 -11.37 0.36
C LYS A 53 -6.84 -10.20 -0.19
N ASN A 54 -6.57 -8.97 0.21
CA ASN A 54 -7.41 -7.81 -0.10
C ASN A 54 -6.69 -6.69 -0.85
N ASN A 55 -5.67 -7.03 -1.64
CA ASN A 55 -5.01 -6.02 -2.46
C ASN A 55 -5.94 -5.60 -3.61
N GLY A 56 -6.59 -4.50 -3.45
CA GLY A 56 -7.66 -3.98 -4.30
C GLY A 56 -8.81 -3.40 -3.49
N ASP A 57 -8.89 -3.76 -2.21
CA ASP A 57 -9.89 -3.26 -1.27
C ASP A 57 -9.27 -2.34 -0.22
N LEU A 58 -8.28 -1.54 -0.62
CA LEU A 58 -7.63 -0.57 0.26
C LEU A 58 -8.30 0.79 0.11
N THR A 59 -8.60 1.45 1.22
CA THR A 59 -9.32 2.72 1.20
C THR A 59 -8.49 3.88 1.74
N ALA A 60 -8.66 5.04 1.12
CA ALA A 60 -8.13 6.31 1.62
C ALA A 60 -9.24 7.25 2.10
N ALA A 61 -10.40 6.69 2.45
CA ALA A 61 -11.53 7.47 2.96
C ALA A 61 -11.22 8.03 4.36
N LEU A 62 -11.55 9.30 4.58
CA LEU A 62 -11.32 9.97 5.86
C LEU A 62 -12.03 9.23 7.01
N GLY A 63 -13.25 8.72 6.76
CA GLY A 63 -13.99 7.96 7.77
C GLY A 63 -13.23 6.79 8.35
N THR A 64 -12.43 6.11 7.52
CA THR A 64 -11.57 5.00 7.93
C THR A 64 -10.25 5.50 8.53
N LEU A 65 -9.63 6.49 7.92
CA LEU A 65 -8.28 6.95 8.26
C LEU A 65 -8.24 8.00 9.37
N LYS A 66 -9.38 8.51 9.78
CA LYS A 66 -9.48 9.48 10.89
C LYS A 66 -8.85 8.92 12.17
N ALA A 67 -9.07 7.65 12.46
CA ALA A 67 -8.47 6.97 13.62
C ALA A 67 -6.94 6.84 13.51
N ARG A 68 -6.38 7.01 12.32
CA ARG A 68 -4.94 6.97 12.07
C ARG A 68 -4.28 8.35 12.08
N GLY A 69 -5.03 9.38 12.50
CA GLY A 69 -4.51 10.74 12.64
C GLY A 69 -4.79 11.66 11.46
N TRP A 70 -5.47 11.19 10.43
CA TRP A 70 -5.86 12.04 9.29
C TRP A 70 -7.05 12.92 9.68
N LYS A 71 -7.01 14.20 9.28
CA LYS A 71 -7.99 15.20 9.70
C LYS A 71 -8.82 15.77 8.56
N ARG A 72 -8.30 15.77 7.33
CA ARG A 72 -8.93 16.42 6.18
C ARG A 72 -8.95 15.53 4.94
N SER A 73 -10.10 15.47 4.29
CA SER A 73 -10.27 14.73 3.03
C SER A 73 -9.37 15.26 1.92
N ALA A 74 -9.18 16.58 1.83
CA ALA A 74 -8.34 17.20 0.81
C ALA A 74 -6.88 16.74 0.91
N THR A 75 -6.37 16.59 2.13
CA THR A 75 -5.00 16.07 2.36
C THR A 75 -4.87 14.64 1.84
N LEU A 76 -5.86 13.79 2.12
CA LEU A 76 -5.89 12.41 1.61
C LEU A 76 -6.00 12.36 0.09
N THR A 77 -6.86 13.17 -0.49
CA THR A 77 -7.04 13.25 -1.95
C THR A 77 -5.72 13.62 -2.65
N ASN A 78 -5.01 14.61 -2.13
CA ASN A 78 -3.72 15.03 -2.69
C ASN A 78 -2.65 13.95 -2.54
N ALA A 79 -2.60 13.28 -1.41
CA ALA A 79 -1.68 12.17 -1.19
C ALA A 79 -1.96 10.99 -2.13
N VAL A 80 -3.22 10.64 -2.33
CA VAL A 80 -3.64 9.62 -3.30
C VAL A 80 -3.19 9.98 -4.72
N LYS A 81 -3.41 11.23 -5.15
CA LYS A 81 -2.98 11.67 -6.48
C LYS A 81 -1.47 11.53 -6.65
N GLU A 82 -0.69 11.89 -5.65
CA GLU A 82 0.76 11.77 -5.69
C GLU A 82 1.19 10.30 -5.76
N LEU A 83 0.60 9.42 -4.96
CA LEU A 83 0.88 7.98 -4.98
C LEU A 83 0.51 7.33 -6.33
N MET A 84 -0.62 7.73 -6.92
CA MET A 84 -1.02 7.25 -8.24
C MET A 84 -0.08 7.74 -9.34
N LYS A 85 0.31 9.02 -9.28
CA LYS A 85 1.28 9.60 -10.23
C LYS A 85 2.64 8.90 -10.15
N ALA A 86 3.03 8.50 -8.95
CA ALA A 86 4.27 7.74 -8.70
C ALA A 86 4.14 6.25 -9.05
N HIS A 87 2.98 5.79 -9.49
CA HIS A 87 2.69 4.39 -9.81
C HIS A 87 2.97 3.41 -8.65
N LEU A 88 2.75 3.85 -7.44
CA LEU A 88 2.85 3.03 -6.23
C LEU A 88 1.52 2.39 -5.87
N ILE A 89 0.42 3.04 -6.24
CA ILE A 89 -0.93 2.50 -6.12
C ILE A 89 -1.69 2.70 -7.43
N ILE A 90 -2.72 1.88 -7.63
CA ILE A 90 -3.71 2.06 -8.69
C ILE A 90 -5.11 2.07 -8.09
N ARG A 91 -6.02 2.79 -8.75
CA ARG A 91 -7.42 2.80 -8.35
C ARG A 91 -8.12 1.57 -8.93
N THR A 92 -8.74 0.79 -8.06
CA THR A 92 -9.45 -0.44 -8.45
C THR A 92 -10.95 -0.21 -8.58
N ARG A 93 -11.47 0.85 -7.97
CA ARG A 93 -12.88 1.22 -8.01
C ARG A 93 -13.01 2.72 -7.82
N GLU A 94 -13.80 3.35 -8.70
CA GLU A 94 -14.14 4.77 -8.57
C GLU A 94 -15.09 5.02 -7.40
N GLY A 95 -14.93 6.16 -6.76
CA GLY A 95 -15.87 6.62 -5.74
C GLY A 95 -17.17 7.13 -6.36
N LYS A 96 -18.28 6.89 -5.68
CA LYS A 96 -19.60 7.43 -6.04
C LYS A 96 -20.19 8.14 -4.83
N PHE A 97 -20.65 9.35 -5.03
CA PHE A 97 -21.17 10.20 -3.96
C PHE A 97 -22.69 10.38 -4.01
N GLN A 98 -23.39 9.60 -4.83
CA GLN A 98 -24.83 9.67 -5.01
C GLN A 98 -25.54 8.72 -4.04
N ASN A 99 -26.38 9.25 -3.16
CA ASN A 99 -27.29 8.43 -2.34
C ASN A 99 -28.36 7.79 -3.22
N PRO A 100 -28.77 6.51 -2.96
CA PRO A 100 -28.32 5.62 -1.88
C PRO A 100 -27.06 4.79 -2.23
N HIS A 101 -26.44 5.00 -3.38
CA HIS A 101 -25.34 4.17 -3.89
C HIS A 101 -23.96 4.83 -3.70
N SER A 102 -23.79 5.66 -2.68
CA SER A 102 -22.48 6.21 -2.36
C SER A 102 -21.50 5.13 -1.95
N ARG A 103 -20.28 5.21 -2.48
CA ARG A 103 -19.19 4.30 -2.12
C ARG A 103 -17.85 5.02 -2.25
N CYS A 104 -16.87 4.65 -1.44
CA CYS A 104 -15.52 5.21 -1.57
C CYS A 104 -14.74 4.54 -2.69
N ALA A 105 -13.77 5.27 -3.24
CA ALA A 105 -12.78 4.72 -4.14
C ALA A 105 -11.92 3.67 -3.42
N LEU A 106 -11.48 2.66 -4.14
CA LEU A 106 -10.60 1.61 -3.61
C LEU A 106 -9.31 1.55 -4.43
N TYR A 107 -8.26 1.03 -3.78
CA TYR A 107 -6.91 1.04 -4.32
C TYR A 107 -6.22 -0.31 -4.12
N ALA A 108 -5.16 -0.53 -4.91
CA ALA A 108 -4.26 -1.66 -4.78
C ALA A 108 -2.81 -1.16 -4.81
N MET A 109 -1.94 -1.85 -4.09
CA MET A 109 -0.49 -1.68 -4.20
C MET A 109 -0.02 -2.29 -5.53
N THR A 110 0.91 -1.62 -6.21
CA THR A 110 1.38 -2.08 -7.53
C THR A 110 2.44 -3.18 -7.47
N TRP A 111 3.09 -3.37 -6.33
CA TRP A 111 4.14 -4.40 -6.17
C TRP A 111 3.63 -5.76 -5.72
N ARG A 112 2.32 -5.92 -5.59
CA ARG A 112 1.66 -7.20 -5.31
C ARG A 112 0.57 -7.45 -6.33
N LYS A 113 0.26 -8.73 -6.55
CA LYS A 113 -0.87 -9.09 -7.40
C LYS A 113 -2.16 -8.46 -6.85
N ILE A 114 -3.06 -8.11 -7.75
CA ILE A 114 -4.39 -7.63 -7.38
C ILE A 114 -5.26 -8.83 -7.07
N ASP A 115 -5.84 -8.84 -5.88
CA ASP A 115 -6.67 -9.93 -5.39
C ASP A 115 -8.11 -9.81 -5.89
N GLU A 116 -8.80 -10.93 -5.95
CA GLU A 116 -10.24 -10.92 -6.11
C GLU A 116 -10.87 -10.52 -4.77
N CYS A 117 -11.62 -9.42 -4.78
CA CYS A 117 -12.29 -8.90 -3.61
C CYS A 117 -13.80 -9.06 -3.83
N GLU A 118 -14.35 -10.17 -3.33
CA GLU A 118 -15.77 -10.48 -3.47
C GLU A 118 -16.62 -9.35 -2.87
N ASP A 119 -17.77 -9.09 -3.48
CA ASP A 119 -18.77 -8.09 -3.04
C ASP A 119 -18.27 -6.63 -3.03
N LYS A 120 -17.13 -6.35 -3.65
CA LYS A 120 -16.58 -4.99 -3.71
C LYS A 120 -16.74 -4.30 -5.06
N ASP A 121 -17.21 -5.01 -6.08
CA ASP A 121 -17.45 -4.47 -7.43
C ASP A 121 -16.21 -3.75 -7.99
N LEU A 122 -15.05 -4.39 -7.95
CA LEU A 122 -13.85 -3.81 -8.50
C LEU A 122 -13.97 -3.66 -10.01
N GLU A 123 -13.50 -2.54 -10.53
CA GLU A 123 -13.56 -2.18 -11.96
C GLU A 123 -12.39 -2.75 -12.75
N ILE A 124 -11.41 -3.32 -12.06
CA ILE A 124 -10.27 -4.01 -12.67
C ILE A 124 -10.27 -5.48 -12.27
N ARG A 125 -9.73 -6.31 -13.17
CA ARG A 125 -9.66 -7.76 -12.92
C ARG A 125 -8.51 -8.11 -11.98
N PRO A 126 -8.66 -9.18 -11.17
CA PRO A 126 -7.54 -9.76 -10.45
C PRO A 126 -6.38 -10.10 -11.37
N THR A 127 -5.17 -9.98 -10.88
CA THR A 127 -3.96 -10.31 -11.65
C THR A 127 -3.24 -11.52 -11.05
N ALA A 128 -2.57 -12.28 -11.90
CA ALA A 128 -1.74 -13.41 -11.44
C ALA A 128 -0.40 -12.95 -10.87
N THR A 129 0.07 -11.77 -11.30
CA THR A 129 1.36 -11.20 -10.89
C THR A 129 1.20 -9.73 -10.52
N ALA A 130 2.20 -9.16 -9.85
CA ALA A 130 2.21 -7.74 -9.53
C ALA A 130 2.17 -6.89 -10.80
N PRO A 131 1.34 -5.83 -10.85
CA PRO A 131 1.31 -4.89 -11.98
C PRO A 131 2.65 -4.22 -12.24
N ARG A 132 3.46 -4.04 -11.22
CA ARG A 132 4.79 -3.42 -11.32
C ARG A 132 5.83 -4.29 -10.62
N LYS A 133 6.92 -4.62 -11.35
CA LYS A 133 8.01 -5.43 -10.83
C LYS A 133 9.21 -4.55 -10.51
N PHE A 134 9.21 -4.00 -9.32
CA PHE A 134 10.27 -3.09 -8.82
C PHE A 134 11.66 -3.73 -8.86
N SER A 135 11.76 -5.04 -8.65
CA SER A 135 13.04 -5.76 -8.68
C SER A 135 13.73 -5.73 -10.05
N LEU A 136 12.97 -5.49 -11.13
CA LEU A 136 13.49 -5.40 -12.48
C LEU A 136 13.80 -3.95 -12.89
N GLU A 137 13.49 -2.97 -12.05
CA GLU A 137 13.69 -1.56 -12.33
C GLU A 137 15.04 -1.06 -11.82
N LYS A 138 15.55 -0.01 -12.45
CA LYS A 138 16.77 0.66 -12.02
C LYS A 138 16.57 1.31 -10.65
N GLN A 139 17.41 0.94 -9.69
CA GLN A 139 17.38 1.52 -8.35
C GLN A 139 17.99 2.93 -8.36
N SER A 140 17.54 3.77 -7.43
CA SER A 140 18.16 5.07 -7.19
C SER A 140 19.61 4.90 -6.73
N LYS A 141 20.55 5.71 -7.29
CA LYS A 141 21.96 5.69 -6.89
C LYS A 141 22.24 6.53 -5.63
N HIS A 142 21.27 6.67 -4.75
CA HIS A 142 21.50 7.39 -3.49
C HIS A 142 22.54 6.67 -2.63
N PRO A 143 23.49 7.37 -1.98
CA PRO A 143 24.56 6.74 -1.18
C PRO A 143 24.04 5.80 -0.09
N LEU A 144 22.90 6.10 0.52
CA LEU A 144 22.28 5.27 1.54
C LEU A 144 21.68 3.95 0.98
N LEU A 145 21.57 3.81 -0.34
CA LEU A 145 21.02 2.63 -1.01
C LEU A 145 22.09 1.65 -1.47
N LYS A 146 23.35 1.96 -1.21
CA LYS A 146 24.46 1.02 -1.42
C LYS A 146 24.49 0.07 -0.24
N ALA A 147 23.94 -1.08 -0.45
CA ALA A 147 24.08 -2.16 0.51
C ALA A 147 25.43 -2.84 0.32
#